data_9ac1b2a57a4a269e0634836dc1eacf41
#
_entry.id   9ac1b2a57a4a269e0634836dc1eacf41
#
_cell.length_a   1.000
_cell.length_b   1.000
_cell.length_c   1.000
_cell.angle_alpha   90.00
_cell.angle_beta   90.00
_cell.angle_gamma   90.00
#
_symmetry.space_group_name_H-M   'P 1'
#
loop_
_entity.id
_entity.type
_entity.pdbx_description
1 polymer ?
#
loop_
_entity_poly.entity_id
_entity_poly.type
_entity_poly.pdbx_seq_one_letter_code
_entity_poly.pdbx_strand_id
1 'polypeptide(L)'
;MWIAAAILSAVFAGITAILSKIGLKNINSDFATAIRTSVVLILAWGIVLITGAYAGLDKITDKSWIFLILSGLATGASWICYFKALSIGEVSKVAAVDKSSTVLSVLFAIIIFPDERKLWWVKLICLAAIAAGTYLMADIKRKEGKTKVAWLIFAVLSAIFAAATSLLAKAGIQNVDSNLATAIRTSVVLILAWGIVL
;
A
#
# COMPACT_ATOMS: atom_id res chain seq x y z
N MET A 1 -14.18 -14.50 -11.49
CA MET A 1 -13.86 -13.08 -11.80
C MET A 1 -12.81 -12.47 -10.86
N TRP A 2 -12.90 -12.62 -9.54
CA TRP A 2 -11.95 -12.01 -8.60
C TRP A 2 -10.48 -12.48 -8.75
N ILE A 3 -10.23 -13.76 -9.10
CA ILE A 3 -8.87 -14.27 -9.32
C ILE A 3 -8.19 -13.57 -10.52
N ALA A 4 -8.93 -13.42 -11.64
CA ALA A 4 -8.40 -12.72 -12.81
C ALA A 4 -8.07 -11.26 -12.49
N ALA A 5 -8.94 -10.58 -11.74
CA ALA A 5 -8.69 -9.21 -11.29
C ALA A 5 -7.46 -9.14 -10.37
N ALA A 6 -7.26 -10.11 -9.47
CA ALA A 6 -6.09 -10.16 -8.59
C ALA A 6 -4.79 -10.37 -9.38
N ILE A 7 -4.79 -11.28 -10.37
CA ILE A 7 -3.61 -11.49 -11.24
C ILE A 7 -3.29 -10.22 -12.02
N LEU A 8 -4.30 -9.59 -12.63
CA LEU A 8 -4.12 -8.38 -13.40
C LEU A 8 -3.59 -7.23 -12.53
N SER A 9 -4.11 -7.08 -11.30
CA SER A 9 -3.61 -6.13 -10.31
C SER A 9 -2.14 -6.37 -9.96
N ALA A 10 -1.73 -7.64 -9.80
CA ALA A 10 -0.34 -7.99 -9.52
C ALA A 10 0.60 -7.61 -10.69
N VAL A 11 0.18 -7.85 -11.94
CA VAL A 11 0.93 -7.46 -13.14
C VAL A 11 1.10 -5.95 -13.20
N PHE A 12 0.00 -5.18 -13.05
CA PHE A 12 0.08 -3.71 -13.06
C PHE A 12 0.90 -3.16 -11.88
N ALA A 13 0.86 -3.78 -10.71
CA ALA A 13 1.69 -3.39 -9.58
C ALA A 13 3.19 -3.57 -9.90
N GLY A 14 3.57 -4.68 -10.55
CA GLY A 14 4.95 -4.91 -11.01
C GLY A 14 5.41 -3.88 -12.05
N ILE A 15 4.57 -3.62 -13.07
CA ILE A 15 4.85 -2.59 -14.08
C ILE A 15 5.01 -1.21 -13.41
N THR A 16 4.13 -0.87 -12.49
CA THR A 16 4.19 0.40 -11.75
C THR A 16 5.51 0.54 -10.99
N ALA A 17 6.01 -0.51 -10.34
CA ALA A 17 7.28 -0.47 -9.62
C ALA A 17 8.47 -0.19 -10.55
N ILE A 18 8.50 -0.82 -11.73
CA ILE A 18 9.54 -0.61 -12.75
C ILE A 18 9.48 0.81 -13.31
N LEU A 19 8.31 1.26 -13.74
CA LEU A 19 8.11 2.62 -14.28
C LEU A 19 8.44 3.68 -13.23
N SER A 20 8.06 3.48 -11.98
CA SER A 20 8.42 4.38 -10.87
C SER A 20 9.92 4.50 -10.71
N LYS A 21 10.67 3.39 -10.78
CA LYS A 21 12.13 3.44 -10.68
C LYS A 21 12.77 4.20 -11.84
N ILE A 22 12.25 4.02 -13.05
CA ILE A 22 12.73 4.75 -14.24
C ILE A 22 12.46 6.25 -14.06
N GLY A 23 11.27 6.62 -13.63
CA GLY A 23 10.88 8.01 -13.42
C GLY A 23 11.62 8.70 -12.29
N LEU A 24 12.07 7.96 -11.27
CA LEU A 24 12.80 8.50 -10.12
C LEU A 24 14.27 8.85 -10.41
N LYS A 25 14.81 8.56 -11.59
CA LYS A 25 16.24 8.79 -11.89
C LYS A 25 16.68 10.23 -11.68
N ASN A 26 15.82 11.22 -11.97
CA ASN A 26 16.15 12.64 -11.93
C ASN A 26 15.11 13.49 -11.19
N ILE A 27 14.23 12.87 -10.41
CA ILE A 27 13.12 13.56 -9.74
C ILE A 27 13.16 13.22 -8.25
N ASN A 28 12.83 14.21 -7.40
CA ASN A 28 12.66 13.97 -5.97
C ASN A 28 11.55 12.95 -5.74
N SER A 29 11.81 12.00 -4.82
CA SER A 29 10.87 10.91 -4.47
C SER A 29 9.52 11.44 -3.96
N ASP A 30 9.54 12.54 -3.21
CA ASP A 30 8.33 13.11 -2.61
C ASP A 30 7.45 13.76 -3.69
N PHE A 31 8.08 14.50 -4.61
CA PHE A 31 7.41 15.09 -5.77
C PHE A 31 6.83 14.00 -6.70
N ALA A 32 7.57 12.92 -6.94
CA ALA A 32 7.06 11.79 -7.73
C ALA A 32 5.85 11.12 -7.06
N THR A 33 5.86 11.01 -5.71
CA THR A 33 4.72 10.51 -4.94
C THR A 33 3.50 11.42 -5.09
N ALA A 34 3.68 12.74 -5.00
CA ALA A 34 2.61 13.71 -5.13
C ALA A 34 1.97 13.68 -6.53
N ILE A 35 2.76 13.71 -7.59
CA ILE A 35 2.25 13.64 -8.98
C ILE A 35 1.49 12.32 -9.22
N ARG A 36 2.09 11.19 -8.85
CA ARG A 36 1.43 9.89 -8.98
C ARG A 36 0.08 9.88 -8.26
N THR A 37 0.05 10.40 -7.04
CA THR A 37 -1.17 10.41 -6.23
C THR A 37 -2.24 11.31 -6.84
N SER A 38 -1.85 12.44 -7.47
CA SER A 38 -2.77 13.31 -8.19
C SER A 38 -3.47 12.58 -9.33
N VAL A 39 -2.72 11.81 -10.13
CA VAL A 39 -3.28 11.00 -11.22
C VAL A 39 -4.22 9.92 -10.68
N VAL A 40 -3.80 9.22 -9.62
CA VAL A 40 -4.63 8.18 -8.97
C VAL A 40 -5.92 8.77 -8.41
N LEU A 41 -5.87 9.98 -7.84
CA LEU A 41 -7.05 10.66 -7.31
C LEU A 41 -8.08 10.97 -8.40
N ILE A 42 -7.62 11.51 -9.54
CA ILE A 42 -8.50 11.81 -10.69
C ILE A 42 -9.20 10.53 -11.15
N LEU A 43 -8.43 9.43 -11.28
CA LEU A 43 -8.99 8.14 -11.68
C LEU A 43 -9.97 7.58 -10.64
N ALA A 44 -9.62 7.67 -9.36
CA ALA A 44 -10.47 7.15 -8.27
C ALA A 44 -11.82 7.90 -8.21
N TRP A 45 -11.82 9.22 -8.26
CA TRP A 45 -13.06 10.00 -8.31
C TRP A 45 -13.81 9.81 -9.64
N GLY A 46 -13.12 9.64 -10.75
CA GLY A 46 -13.74 9.26 -12.03
C GLY A 46 -14.53 7.95 -11.92
N ILE A 47 -13.96 6.94 -11.29
CA ILE A 47 -14.64 5.67 -11.03
C ILE A 47 -15.85 5.87 -10.10
N VAL A 48 -15.71 6.65 -9.03
CA VAL A 48 -16.82 6.95 -8.11
C VAL A 48 -17.99 7.62 -8.83
N LEU A 49 -17.71 8.54 -9.75
CA LEU A 49 -18.74 9.21 -10.54
C LEU A 49 -19.42 8.25 -11.52
N ILE A 50 -18.65 7.43 -12.23
CA ILE A 50 -19.17 6.46 -13.21
C ILE A 50 -20.02 5.38 -12.52
N THR A 51 -19.60 4.91 -11.36
CA THR A 51 -20.31 3.86 -10.60
C THR A 51 -21.47 4.39 -9.76
N GLY A 52 -21.61 5.71 -9.61
CA GLY A 52 -22.62 6.33 -8.75
C GLY A 52 -22.36 6.13 -7.25
N ALA A 53 -21.17 5.68 -6.87
CA ALA A 53 -20.79 5.38 -5.49
C ALA A 53 -20.81 6.63 -4.57
N TYR A 54 -20.81 7.83 -5.14
CA TYR A 54 -20.94 9.09 -4.38
C TYR A 54 -22.23 9.18 -3.57
N ALA A 55 -23.31 8.50 -3.98
CA ALA A 55 -24.58 8.42 -3.21
C ALA A 55 -24.42 7.75 -1.84
N GLY A 56 -23.28 7.11 -1.59
CA GLY A 56 -22.92 6.53 -0.30
C GLY A 56 -22.29 7.50 0.71
N LEU A 57 -21.96 8.74 0.31
CA LEU A 57 -21.28 9.71 1.17
C LEU A 57 -22.05 10.01 2.45
N ASP A 58 -23.37 10.22 2.34
CA ASP A 58 -24.25 10.54 3.49
C ASP A 58 -24.45 9.35 4.44
N LYS A 59 -24.06 8.14 4.03
CA LYS A 59 -24.21 6.91 4.82
C LYS A 59 -22.95 6.56 5.61
N ILE A 60 -21.86 7.32 5.44
CA ILE A 60 -20.59 7.08 6.12
C ILE A 60 -20.72 7.52 7.57
N THR A 61 -20.52 6.59 8.50
CA THR A 61 -20.55 6.88 9.94
C THR A 61 -19.29 7.66 10.37
N ASP A 62 -19.40 8.45 11.45
CA ASP A 62 -18.26 9.20 12.00
C ASP A 62 -17.07 8.28 12.31
N LYS A 63 -17.34 7.09 12.81
CA LYS A 63 -16.31 6.07 13.03
C LYS A 63 -15.60 5.71 11.74
N SER A 64 -16.32 5.46 10.64
CA SER A 64 -15.74 5.14 9.34
C SER A 64 -14.92 6.31 8.78
N TRP A 65 -15.34 7.54 8.99
CA TRP A 65 -14.56 8.73 8.61
C TRP A 65 -13.19 8.78 9.29
N ILE A 66 -13.16 8.55 10.61
CA ILE A 66 -11.89 8.51 11.36
C ILE A 66 -10.95 7.43 10.81
N PHE A 67 -11.48 6.22 10.58
CA PHE A 67 -10.67 5.12 10.07
C PHE A 67 -10.22 5.32 8.62
N LEU A 68 -11.05 5.95 7.78
CA LEU A 68 -10.68 6.33 6.42
C LEU A 68 -9.52 7.34 6.41
N ILE A 69 -9.58 8.36 7.26
CA ILE A 69 -8.51 9.35 7.40
C ILE A 69 -7.24 8.70 7.92
N LEU A 70 -7.30 7.93 9.01
CA LEU A 70 -6.13 7.24 9.57
C LEU A 70 -5.53 6.26 8.57
N SER A 71 -6.35 5.50 7.86
CA SER A 71 -5.90 4.60 6.80
C SER A 71 -5.28 5.36 5.62
N GLY A 72 -5.82 6.54 5.28
CA GLY A 72 -5.25 7.44 4.28
C GLY A 72 -3.88 7.96 4.69
N LEU A 73 -3.72 8.43 5.93
CA LEU A 73 -2.43 8.86 6.47
C LEU A 73 -1.39 7.74 6.46
N ALA A 74 -1.77 6.53 6.92
CA ALA A 74 -0.90 5.36 6.87
C ALA A 74 -0.52 4.99 5.42
N THR A 75 -1.47 5.06 4.47
CA THR A 75 -1.21 4.84 3.05
C THR A 75 -0.22 5.86 2.50
N GLY A 76 -0.39 7.15 2.82
CA GLY A 76 0.52 8.22 2.39
C GLY A 76 1.93 8.01 2.93
N ALA A 77 2.06 7.74 4.23
CA ALA A 77 3.35 7.43 4.86
C ALA A 77 4.02 6.21 4.21
N SER A 78 3.25 5.15 3.91
CA SER A 78 3.75 3.97 3.19
C SER A 78 4.30 4.35 1.82
N TRP A 79 3.58 5.12 1.01
CA TRP A 79 4.02 5.51 -0.33
C TRP A 79 5.26 6.40 -0.32
N ILE A 80 5.34 7.37 0.60
CA ILE A 80 6.51 8.22 0.76
C ILE A 80 7.75 7.37 1.09
N CYS A 81 7.64 6.47 2.06
CA CYS A 81 8.70 5.53 2.40
C CYS A 81 9.06 4.62 1.22
N TYR A 82 8.07 4.10 0.50
CA TYR A 82 8.28 3.23 -0.66
C TYR A 82 9.05 3.92 -1.78
N PHE A 83 8.64 5.13 -2.18
CA PHE A 83 9.31 5.89 -3.22
C PHE A 83 10.72 6.31 -2.80
N LYS A 84 10.92 6.63 -1.51
CA LYS A 84 12.24 6.89 -0.96
C LYS A 84 13.11 5.64 -1.02
N ALA A 85 12.60 4.49 -0.64
CA ALA A 85 13.31 3.23 -0.77
C ALA A 85 13.67 2.91 -2.23
N LEU A 86 12.73 3.12 -3.17
CA LEU A 86 12.97 2.93 -4.61
C LEU A 86 14.02 3.88 -5.18
N SER A 87 14.11 5.13 -4.69
CA SER A 87 15.11 6.08 -5.20
C SER A 87 16.53 5.62 -4.92
N ILE A 88 16.78 4.98 -3.76
CA ILE A 88 18.11 4.59 -3.28
C ILE A 88 18.39 3.08 -3.35
N GLY A 89 17.35 2.25 -3.53
CA GLY A 89 17.45 0.78 -3.55
C GLY A 89 17.18 0.15 -4.92
N GLU A 90 17.39 -1.16 -5.00
CA GLU A 90 17.04 -1.97 -6.18
C GLU A 90 15.54 -2.31 -6.16
N VAL A 91 14.86 -2.22 -7.31
CA VAL A 91 13.40 -2.45 -7.42
C VAL A 91 12.98 -3.80 -6.87
N SER A 92 13.69 -4.87 -7.26
CA SER A 92 13.36 -6.24 -6.83
C SER A 92 13.41 -6.40 -5.31
N LYS A 93 14.46 -5.87 -4.68
CA LYS A 93 14.65 -5.93 -3.23
C LYS A 93 13.62 -5.08 -2.48
N VAL A 94 13.42 -3.83 -2.92
CA VAL A 94 12.45 -2.91 -2.30
C VAL A 94 11.04 -3.45 -2.43
N ALA A 95 10.64 -3.91 -3.63
CA ALA A 95 9.32 -4.48 -3.86
C ALA A 95 9.09 -5.77 -3.05
N ALA A 96 10.11 -6.62 -2.93
CA ALA A 96 10.03 -7.83 -2.11
C ALA A 96 9.77 -7.50 -0.63
N VAL A 97 10.54 -6.56 -0.05
CA VAL A 97 10.36 -6.14 1.35
C VAL A 97 9.00 -5.46 1.54
N ASP A 98 8.58 -4.59 0.63
CA ASP A 98 7.27 -3.95 0.69
C ASP A 98 6.12 -4.97 0.68
N LYS A 99 6.22 -6.02 -0.15
CA LYS A 99 5.20 -7.08 -0.21
C LYS A 99 5.14 -7.96 1.05
N SER A 100 6.15 -7.93 1.91
CA SER A 100 6.06 -8.54 3.24
C SER A 100 4.97 -7.91 4.12
N SER A 101 4.48 -6.72 3.77
CA SER A 101 3.31 -6.09 4.38
C SER A 101 2.07 -6.99 4.35
N THR A 102 1.91 -7.81 3.31
CA THR A 102 0.82 -8.78 3.21
C THR A 102 0.91 -9.83 4.32
N VAL A 103 2.14 -10.32 4.60
CA VAL A 103 2.38 -11.26 5.69
C VAL A 103 2.00 -10.62 7.03
N LEU A 104 2.48 -9.41 7.27
CA LEU A 104 2.17 -8.66 8.50
C LEU A 104 0.67 -8.41 8.64
N SER A 105 0.01 -7.96 7.56
CA SER A 105 -1.44 -7.67 7.56
C SER A 105 -2.27 -8.90 7.93
N VAL A 106 -1.97 -10.06 7.33
CA VAL A 106 -2.73 -11.29 7.57
C VAL A 106 -2.45 -11.85 8.96
N LEU A 107 -1.19 -11.82 9.44
CA LEU A 107 -0.84 -12.24 10.79
C LEU A 107 -1.60 -11.42 11.85
N PHE A 108 -1.54 -10.10 11.74
CA PHE A 108 -2.28 -9.23 12.65
C PHE A 108 -3.79 -9.36 12.49
N ALA A 109 -4.31 -9.58 11.28
CA ALA A 109 -5.73 -9.81 11.05
C ALA A 109 -6.23 -11.08 11.76
N ILE A 110 -5.48 -12.18 11.74
CA ILE A 110 -5.82 -13.41 12.46
C ILE A 110 -5.87 -13.19 13.97
N ILE A 111 -4.96 -12.34 14.50
CA ILE A 111 -4.88 -12.04 15.94
C ILE A 111 -6.03 -11.13 16.36
N ILE A 112 -6.27 -10.04 15.60
CA ILE A 112 -7.18 -8.95 15.97
C ILE A 112 -8.64 -9.31 15.65
N PHE A 113 -8.90 -9.97 14.50
CA PHE A 113 -10.24 -10.27 14.02
C PHE A 113 -10.59 -11.75 14.17
N PRO A 114 -11.53 -12.13 15.06
CA PRO A 114 -11.95 -13.52 15.24
C PRO A 114 -12.45 -14.20 13.97
N ASP A 115 -13.11 -13.43 13.09
CA ASP A 115 -13.65 -13.93 11.81
C ASP A 115 -12.57 -14.42 10.87
N GLU A 116 -11.35 -13.89 10.98
CA GLU A 116 -10.20 -14.27 10.17
C GLU A 116 -9.52 -15.56 10.65
N ARG A 117 -9.93 -16.13 11.77
CA ARG A 117 -9.40 -17.39 12.28
C ARG A 117 -9.88 -18.59 11.52
N LYS A 118 -10.90 -18.44 10.65
CA LYS A 118 -11.31 -19.55 9.77
C LYS A 118 -10.17 -19.93 8.83
N LEU A 119 -9.84 -21.24 8.77
CA LEU A 119 -8.76 -21.80 7.96
C LEU A 119 -7.39 -21.14 8.22
N TRP A 120 -7.12 -20.76 9.47
CA TRP A 120 -5.87 -20.08 9.85
C TRP A 120 -4.61 -20.84 9.40
N TRP A 121 -4.64 -22.16 9.43
CA TRP A 121 -3.52 -23.01 8.99
C TRP A 121 -3.25 -22.89 7.48
N VAL A 122 -4.28 -22.79 6.62
CA VAL A 122 -4.12 -22.53 5.18
C VAL A 122 -3.48 -21.17 4.96
N LYS A 123 -3.93 -20.16 5.70
CA LYS A 123 -3.35 -18.79 5.65
C LYS A 123 -1.87 -18.83 6.04
N LEU A 124 -1.51 -19.56 7.08
CA LEU A 124 -0.10 -19.68 7.49
C LEU A 124 0.77 -20.36 6.42
N ILE A 125 0.28 -21.39 5.76
CA ILE A 125 1.00 -22.04 4.65
C ILE A 125 1.22 -21.04 3.50
N CYS A 126 0.17 -20.31 3.11
CA CYS A 126 0.28 -19.27 2.09
C CYS A 126 1.25 -18.15 2.49
N LEU A 127 1.21 -17.73 3.76
CA LEU A 127 2.13 -16.71 4.28
C LEU A 127 3.58 -17.20 4.28
N ALA A 128 3.83 -18.46 4.64
CA ALA A 128 5.15 -19.06 4.56
C ALA A 128 5.67 -19.09 3.13
N ALA A 129 4.82 -19.42 2.15
CA ALA A 129 5.18 -19.39 0.73
C ALA A 129 5.50 -17.95 0.26
N ILE A 130 4.69 -16.94 0.65
CA ILE A 130 4.96 -15.54 0.33
C ILE A 130 6.27 -15.07 0.99
N ALA A 131 6.48 -15.40 2.26
CA ALA A 131 7.70 -15.03 2.98
C ALA A 131 8.95 -15.66 2.35
N ALA A 132 8.88 -16.95 1.97
CA ALA A 132 9.97 -17.63 1.28
C ALA A 132 10.25 -17.00 -0.08
N GLY A 133 9.22 -16.71 -0.89
CA GLY A 133 9.37 -16.02 -2.17
C GLY A 133 9.98 -14.63 -2.01
N THR A 134 9.53 -13.86 -1.04
CA THR A 134 10.06 -12.54 -0.70
C THR A 134 11.54 -12.63 -0.31
N TYR A 135 11.89 -13.59 0.53
CA TYR A 135 13.27 -13.82 0.97
C TYR A 135 14.19 -14.17 -0.22
N LEU A 136 13.75 -15.07 -1.10
CA LEU A 136 14.50 -15.44 -2.30
C LEU A 136 14.69 -14.27 -3.26
N MET A 137 13.69 -13.41 -3.42
CA MET A 137 13.79 -12.21 -4.25
C MET A 137 14.69 -11.13 -3.65
N ALA A 138 14.71 -11.03 -2.32
CA ALA A 138 15.45 -9.97 -1.65
C ALA A 138 16.97 -10.12 -1.82
N ASP A 139 17.50 -11.35 -2.03
CA ASP A 139 18.91 -11.71 -2.17
C ASP A 139 19.84 -10.76 -1.38
N ILE A 140 19.63 -10.76 -0.06
CA ILE A 140 20.34 -9.86 0.84
C ILE A 140 21.78 -10.37 1.02
N LYS A 141 22.60 -10.18 0.00
CA LYS A 141 24.04 -10.45 0.11
C LYS A 141 24.65 -9.45 1.10
N ARG A 142 25.20 -10.00 2.14
CA ARG A 142 25.73 -9.35 3.36
C ARG A 142 26.95 -8.43 3.15
N LYS A 143 27.34 -8.07 1.91
CA LYS A 143 28.57 -7.32 1.60
C LYS A 143 28.32 -5.91 1.06
N GLU A 144 27.48 -5.11 1.73
CA GLU A 144 27.21 -3.78 1.23
C GLU A 144 27.28 -2.71 2.32
N GLY A 145 28.06 -1.63 2.08
CA GLY A 145 28.38 -0.60 3.05
C GLY A 145 27.18 0.25 3.55
N LYS A 146 27.44 1.16 4.49
CA LYS A 146 26.43 1.93 5.26
C LYS A 146 25.30 2.61 4.45
N THR A 147 25.54 3.02 3.22
CA THR A 147 24.55 3.66 2.33
C THR A 147 23.43 2.70 1.89
N LYS A 148 23.70 1.40 1.97
CA LYS A 148 22.79 0.34 1.50
C LYS A 148 21.81 -0.15 2.56
N VAL A 149 21.95 0.25 3.81
CA VAL A 149 20.99 -0.06 4.89
C VAL A 149 19.80 0.91 4.86
N ALA A 150 19.99 2.13 4.38
CA ALA A 150 18.94 3.16 4.38
C ALA A 150 17.70 2.75 3.55
N TRP A 151 17.87 2.12 2.36
CA TRP A 151 16.74 1.66 1.56
C TRP A 151 15.90 0.62 2.30
N LEU A 152 16.55 -0.26 3.10
CA LEU A 152 15.87 -1.31 3.84
C LEU A 152 15.01 -0.71 4.95
N ILE A 153 15.49 0.30 5.66
CA ILE A 153 14.72 1.00 6.70
C ILE A 153 13.44 1.58 6.10
N PHE A 154 13.55 2.31 4.97
CA PHE A 154 12.39 2.88 4.31
C PHE A 154 11.45 1.80 3.74
N ALA A 155 11.97 0.70 3.20
CA ALA A 155 11.15 -0.40 2.71
C ALA A 155 10.39 -1.11 3.85
N VAL A 156 11.02 -1.32 5.00
CA VAL A 156 10.38 -1.90 6.20
C VAL A 156 9.32 -0.96 6.76
N LEU A 157 9.61 0.35 6.86
CA LEU A 157 8.61 1.34 7.28
C LEU A 157 7.42 1.36 6.31
N SER A 158 7.67 1.31 5.00
CA SER A 158 6.61 1.18 4.00
C SER A 158 5.73 -0.05 4.26
N ALA A 159 6.34 -1.21 4.50
CA ALA A 159 5.60 -2.44 4.77
C ALA A 159 4.76 -2.37 6.06
N ILE A 160 5.30 -1.75 7.12
CA ILE A 160 4.56 -1.55 8.38
C ILE A 160 3.34 -0.65 8.16
N PHE A 161 3.52 0.51 7.51
CA PHE A 161 2.43 1.42 7.22
C PHE A 161 1.41 0.82 6.24
N ALA A 162 1.84 0.02 5.25
CA ALA A 162 0.93 -0.70 4.36
C ALA A 162 0.09 -1.73 5.11
N ALA A 163 0.68 -2.46 6.06
CA ALA A 163 -0.04 -3.38 6.93
C ALA A 163 -1.05 -2.63 7.82
N ALA A 164 -0.64 -1.53 8.44
CA ALA A 164 -1.52 -0.68 9.25
C ALA A 164 -2.71 -0.15 8.42
N THR A 165 -2.46 0.28 7.18
CA THR A 165 -3.50 0.69 6.23
C THR A 165 -4.60 -0.38 6.07
N SER A 166 -4.20 -1.63 5.83
CA SER A 166 -5.13 -2.74 5.59
C SER A 166 -5.94 -3.07 6.85
N LEU A 167 -5.30 -3.04 8.02
CA LEU A 167 -5.95 -3.31 9.30
C LEU A 167 -6.95 -2.21 9.68
N LEU A 168 -6.57 -0.94 9.52
CA LEU A 168 -7.44 0.21 9.76
C LEU A 168 -8.64 0.19 8.82
N ALA A 169 -8.40 -0.09 7.53
CA ALA A 169 -9.48 -0.23 6.56
C ALA A 169 -10.47 -1.31 6.97
N LYS A 170 -9.99 -2.49 7.37
CA LYS A 170 -10.86 -3.59 7.81
C LYS A 170 -11.60 -3.26 9.10
N ALA A 171 -10.96 -2.61 10.06
CA ALA A 171 -11.56 -2.30 11.36
C ALA A 171 -12.67 -1.25 11.28
N GLY A 172 -12.55 -0.30 10.34
CA GLY A 172 -13.39 0.90 10.32
C GLY A 172 -14.32 1.05 9.13
N ILE A 173 -14.02 0.42 8.00
CA ILE A 173 -14.81 0.59 6.78
C ILE A 173 -15.92 -0.46 6.77
N GLN A 174 -17.03 -0.14 7.43
CA GLN A 174 -18.24 -0.96 7.41
C GLN A 174 -19.30 -0.24 6.56
N ASN A 175 -19.91 -0.97 5.60
CA ASN A 175 -21.00 -0.47 4.75
C ASN A 175 -20.61 0.74 3.84
N VAL A 176 -19.35 0.93 3.53
CA VAL A 176 -18.87 1.94 2.58
C VAL A 176 -18.46 1.27 1.28
N ASP A 177 -18.89 1.83 0.15
CA ASP A 177 -18.44 1.34 -1.17
C ASP A 177 -16.92 1.40 -1.29
N SER A 178 -16.31 0.35 -1.83
CA SER A 178 -14.85 0.21 -1.93
C SER A 178 -14.20 1.31 -2.79
N ASN A 179 -14.87 1.75 -3.87
CA ASN A 179 -14.36 2.81 -4.75
C ASN A 179 -14.40 4.14 -4.01
N LEU A 180 -15.50 4.42 -3.32
CA LEU A 180 -15.66 5.62 -2.50
C LEU A 180 -14.63 5.68 -1.38
N ALA A 181 -14.45 4.59 -0.64
CA ALA A 181 -13.44 4.49 0.40
C ALA A 181 -12.02 4.74 -0.15
N THR A 182 -11.72 4.20 -1.34
CA THR A 182 -10.43 4.40 -2.01
C THR A 182 -10.24 5.85 -2.42
N ALA A 183 -11.26 6.51 -2.98
CA ALA A 183 -11.19 7.90 -3.40
C ALA A 183 -10.96 8.84 -2.19
N ILE A 184 -11.70 8.65 -1.10
CA ILE A 184 -11.54 9.44 0.14
C ILE A 184 -10.13 9.27 0.71
N ARG A 185 -9.65 8.03 0.84
CA ARG A 185 -8.30 7.75 1.32
C ARG A 185 -7.23 8.37 0.43
N THR A 186 -7.39 8.30 -0.88
CA THR A 186 -6.45 8.91 -1.83
C THR A 186 -6.44 10.43 -1.74
N SER A 187 -7.58 11.07 -1.42
CA SER A 187 -7.64 12.50 -1.14
C SER A 187 -6.77 12.87 0.07
N VAL A 188 -6.84 12.08 1.15
CA VAL A 188 -5.98 12.29 2.33
C VAL A 188 -4.50 12.09 1.99
N VAL A 189 -4.17 11.05 1.19
CA VAL A 189 -2.80 10.81 0.72
C VAL A 189 -2.27 11.99 -0.08
N LEU A 190 -3.11 12.59 -0.94
CA LEU A 190 -2.72 13.73 -1.77
C LEU A 190 -2.38 14.95 -0.92
N ILE A 191 -3.24 15.28 0.07
CA ILE A 191 -3.00 16.39 1.00
C ILE A 191 -1.67 16.20 1.72
N LEU A 192 -1.41 14.97 2.22
CA LEU A 192 -0.16 14.66 2.90
C LEU A 192 1.05 14.74 1.96
N ALA A 193 0.94 14.21 0.74
CA ALA A 193 2.04 14.20 -0.22
C ALA A 193 2.43 15.63 -0.68
N TRP A 194 1.45 16.48 -1.00
CA TRP A 194 1.72 17.87 -1.35
C TRP A 194 2.16 18.70 -0.15
N GLY A 195 1.65 18.41 1.06
CA GLY A 195 2.09 19.09 2.28
C GLY A 195 3.56 18.83 2.64
N ILE A 196 4.18 17.77 2.11
CA ILE A 196 5.61 17.48 2.28
C ILE A 196 6.45 18.12 1.17
N VAL A 197 5.88 18.29 -0.01
CA VAL A 197 6.58 18.88 -1.17
C VAL A 197 6.67 20.40 -1.09
N LEU A 198 5.66 21.04 -0.49
CA LEU A 198 5.58 22.50 -0.31
C LEU A 198 6.35 22.96 0.92
#